data_b73c8bac22627ad92b21443131df3ede
#
_entry.id   b73c8bac22627ad92b21443131df3ede
#
_cell.length_a   1.000
_cell.length_b   1.000
_cell.length_c   1.000
_cell.angle_alpha   90.00
_cell.angle_beta   90.00
_cell.angle_gamma   90.00
#
_symmetry.space_group_name_H-M   'P 1'
#
loop_
_entity.id
_entity.type
_entity.pdbx_description
1 polymer ?
#
loop_
_entity_poly.entity_id
_entity_poly.type
_entity_poly.pdbx_seq_one_letter_code
_entity_poly.pdbx_strand_id
1 'polypeptide(L)'
;MKLFNSMGPNPHVVRMFIAELGLDIETIEVDLMAGENRQEEHLKRNPSGQMPALELDNGDFLAEITAICEFLDEINGHTDLIGKTPEKRAETKMWVRRIDLQIVEPLTNGFRSAEGYELFKDRLHLIPQAADDLKMI
;
A
#
# COMPACT_ATOMS: atom_id res chain seq x y z
N MET A 1 -16.50 -5.23 5.55
CA MET A 1 -15.31 -4.55 4.98
C MET A 1 -15.17 -4.86 3.50
N LYS A 2 -14.57 -3.96 2.70
CA LYS A 2 -14.28 -4.16 1.27
C LYS A 2 -12.89 -3.61 0.94
N LEU A 3 -12.08 -4.39 0.23
CA LEU A 3 -10.78 -3.97 -0.25
C LEU A 3 -10.90 -3.43 -1.68
N PHE A 4 -10.63 -2.15 -1.88
CA PHE A 4 -10.41 -1.58 -3.21
C PHE A 4 -8.99 -1.88 -3.65
N ASN A 5 -8.87 -2.69 -4.69
CA ASN A 5 -7.64 -3.33 -5.15
C ASN A 5 -7.28 -2.89 -6.57
N SER A 6 -6.05 -3.09 -6.94
CA SER A 6 -5.56 -2.94 -8.31
C SER A 6 -4.31 -3.78 -8.53
N MET A 7 -3.84 -3.83 -9.78
CA MET A 7 -2.51 -4.35 -10.06
C MET A 7 -1.44 -3.50 -9.37
N GLY A 8 -0.35 -4.12 -8.99
CA GLY A 8 0.81 -3.44 -8.39
C GLY A 8 1.21 -4.01 -7.04
N PRO A 9 2.40 -3.62 -6.54
CA PRO A 9 2.96 -4.21 -5.33
C PRO A 9 2.18 -3.85 -4.06
N ASN A 10 1.75 -2.61 -3.92
CA ASN A 10 1.10 -2.15 -2.69
C ASN A 10 -0.21 -2.89 -2.38
N PRO A 11 -1.19 -2.99 -3.31
CA PRO A 11 -2.37 -3.81 -3.08
C PRO A 11 -2.05 -5.30 -2.87
N HIS A 12 -0.99 -5.79 -3.53
CA HIS A 12 -0.58 -7.18 -3.39
C HIS A 12 -0.15 -7.52 -1.95
N VAL A 13 0.58 -6.64 -1.29
CA VAL A 13 0.96 -6.82 0.13
C VAL A 13 -0.27 -6.99 1.02
N VAL A 14 -1.29 -6.15 0.86
CA VAL A 14 -2.52 -6.26 1.66
C VAL A 14 -3.27 -7.56 1.38
N ARG A 15 -3.36 -7.99 0.11
CA ARG A 15 -3.97 -9.28 -0.23
C ARG A 15 -3.24 -10.46 0.38
N MET A 16 -1.89 -10.44 0.35
CA MET A 16 -1.08 -11.47 1.02
C MET A 16 -1.37 -11.50 2.52
N PHE A 17 -1.42 -10.34 3.16
CA PHE A 17 -1.69 -10.22 4.59
C PHE A 17 -3.09 -10.76 4.95
N ILE A 18 -4.12 -10.41 4.16
CA ILE A 18 -5.48 -10.95 4.29
C ILE A 18 -5.49 -12.47 4.18
N ALA A 19 -4.77 -13.02 3.19
CA ALA A 19 -4.68 -14.45 2.99
C ALA A 19 -3.97 -15.17 4.15
N GLU A 20 -2.87 -14.63 4.68
CA GLU A 20 -2.15 -15.16 5.84
C GLU A 20 -3.02 -15.15 7.10
N LEU A 21 -3.89 -14.17 7.27
CA LEU A 21 -4.87 -14.14 8.37
C LEU A 21 -6.09 -15.05 8.14
N GLY A 22 -6.26 -15.60 6.96
CA GLY A 22 -7.44 -16.40 6.60
C GLY A 22 -8.74 -15.60 6.58
N LEU A 23 -8.67 -14.29 6.29
CA LEU A 23 -9.84 -13.43 6.26
C LEU A 23 -10.57 -13.50 4.92
N ASP A 24 -11.90 -13.45 4.98
CA ASP A 24 -12.75 -13.30 3.81
C ASP A 24 -13.22 -11.84 3.69
N ILE A 25 -12.55 -11.07 2.83
CA ILE A 25 -12.84 -9.66 2.57
C ILE A 25 -13.17 -9.49 1.08
N GLU A 26 -14.35 -8.96 0.79
CA GLU A 26 -14.77 -8.64 -0.57
C GLU A 26 -13.72 -7.73 -1.23
N THR A 27 -13.27 -8.12 -2.42
CA THR A 27 -12.27 -7.34 -3.18
C THR A 27 -12.91 -6.75 -4.42
N ILE A 28 -12.76 -5.43 -4.58
CA ILE A 28 -13.28 -4.66 -5.71
C ILE A 28 -12.09 -4.13 -6.52
N GLU A 29 -12.02 -4.52 -7.78
CA GLU A 29 -10.97 -4.05 -8.68
C GLU A 29 -11.21 -2.60 -9.13
N VAL A 30 -10.14 -1.81 -9.10
CA VAL A 30 -10.10 -0.42 -9.60
C VAL A 30 -9.13 -0.37 -10.76
N ASP A 31 -9.61 -0.01 -11.94
CA ASP A 31 -8.80 0.04 -13.16
C ASP A 31 -7.91 1.30 -13.18
N LEU A 32 -6.64 1.11 -12.83
CA LEU A 32 -5.64 2.18 -12.89
C LEU A 32 -5.36 2.64 -14.32
N MET A 33 -5.47 1.75 -15.29
CA MET A 33 -5.19 2.10 -16.70
C MET A 33 -6.31 2.97 -17.27
N ALA A 34 -7.56 2.73 -16.87
CA ALA A 34 -8.70 3.58 -17.19
C ALA A 34 -8.74 4.87 -16.34
N GLY A 35 -7.88 5.00 -15.33
CA GLY A 35 -7.84 6.18 -14.46
C GLY A 35 -8.98 6.22 -13.43
N GLU A 36 -9.62 5.10 -13.10
CA GLU A 36 -10.71 5.04 -12.12
C GLU A 36 -10.28 5.55 -10.75
N ASN A 37 -9.00 5.35 -10.37
CA ASN A 37 -8.45 5.86 -9.12
C ASN A 37 -8.38 7.40 -9.04
N ARG A 38 -8.59 8.11 -10.15
CA ARG A 38 -8.64 9.59 -10.24
C ARG A 38 -10.06 10.12 -10.32
N GLN A 39 -11.05 9.26 -10.41
CA GLN A 39 -12.46 9.64 -10.41
C GLN A 39 -12.90 10.08 -9.00
N GLU A 40 -13.90 10.96 -8.96
CA GLU A 40 -14.43 11.53 -7.72
C GLU A 40 -14.83 10.45 -6.71
N GLU A 41 -15.38 9.35 -7.19
CA GLU A 41 -15.81 8.24 -6.35
C GLU A 41 -14.62 7.62 -5.57
N HIS A 42 -13.49 7.38 -6.24
CA HIS A 42 -12.32 6.85 -5.54
C HIS A 42 -11.63 7.91 -4.68
N LEU A 43 -11.60 9.16 -5.12
CA LEU A 43 -11.00 10.26 -4.35
C LEU A 43 -11.75 10.53 -3.04
N LYS A 44 -13.03 10.19 -2.93
CA LYS A 44 -13.77 10.19 -1.65
C LYS A 44 -13.30 9.08 -0.71
N ARG A 45 -12.84 7.94 -1.24
CA ARG A 45 -12.29 6.83 -0.46
C ARG A 45 -10.85 7.09 -0.02
N ASN A 46 -10.04 7.57 -0.94
CA ASN A 46 -8.64 7.93 -0.71
C ASN A 46 -8.28 9.20 -1.51
N PRO A 47 -8.21 10.37 -0.86
CA PRO A 47 -7.91 11.64 -1.52
C PRO A 47 -6.57 11.66 -2.27
N SER A 48 -5.61 10.80 -1.89
CA SER A 48 -4.33 10.68 -2.61
C SER A 48 -4.49 10.00 -3.98
N GLY A 49 -5.62 9.34 -4.24
CA GLY A 49 -5.86 8.55 -5.44
C GLY A 49 -4.96 7.32 -5.56
N GLN A 50 -4.35 6.88 -4.45
CA GLN A 50 -3.48 5.71 -4.39
C GLN A 50 -4.28 4.45 -4.04
N MET A 51 -3.66 3.31 -4.28
CA MET A 51 -4.20 1.98 -3.97
C MET A 51 -3.24 1.25 -3.02
N PRO A 52 -3.74 0.41 -2.12
CA PRO A 52 -5.13 0.04 -1.87
C PRO A 52 -5.88 1.03 -0.97
N ALA A 53 -7.21 0.84 -0.85
CA ALA A 53 -8.04 1.44 0.19
C ALA A 53 -8.97 0.36 0.78
N LEU A 54 -9.21 0.42 2.09
CA LEU A 54 -10.10 -0.51 2.81
C LEU A 54 -11.31 0.26 3.33
N GLU A 55 -12.51 -0.15 2.93
CA GLU A 55 -13.77 0.30 3.52
C GLU A 55 -14.07 -0.54 4.77
N LEU A 56 -14.25 0.14 5.88
CA LEU A 56 -14.61 -0.46 7.16
C LEU A 56 -16.11 -0.72 7.26
N ASP A 57 -16.54 -1.53 8.22
CA ASP A 57 -17.96 -1.85 8.42
C ASP A 57 -18.80 -0.64 8.88
N ASN A 58 -18.16 0.39 9.43
CA ASN A 58 -18.82 1.66 9.78
C ASN A 58 -18.92 2.67 8.60
N GLY A 59 -18.36 2.31 7.43
CA GLY A 59 -18.34 3.15 6.24
C GLY A 59 -17.14 4.10 6.12
N ASP A 60 -16.24 4.13 7.11
CA ASP A 60 -14.98 4.86 7.01
C ASP A 60 -13.99 4.15 6.10
N PHE A 61 -12.97 4.89 5.64
CA PHE A 61 -11.92 4.37 4.78
C PHE A 61 -10.55 4.47 5.43
N LEU A 62 -9.77 3.40 5.28
CA LEU A 62 -8.34 3.37 5.56
C LEU A 62 -7.55 3.28 4.26
N ALA A 63 -6.48 4.06 4.18
CA ALA A 63 -5.44 3.92 3.17
C ALA A 63 -4.11 3.62 3.86
N GLU A 64 -3.04 3.45 3.07
CA GLU A 64 -1.70 3.06 3.49
C GLU A 64 -1.61 1.59 3.93
N ILE A 65 -0.69 0.86 3.31
CA ILE A 65 -0.49 -0.59 3.50
C ILE A 65 -0.32 -0.95 4.97
N THR A 66 0.56 -0.21 5.66
CA THR A 66 0.90 -0.49 7.05
C THR A 66 -0.28 -0.26 7.99
N ALA A 67 -1.05 0.80 7.76
CA ALA A 67 -2.25 1.09 8.55
C ALA A 67 -3.33 0.03 8.35
N ILE A 68 -3.55 -0.41 7.11
CA ILE A 68 -4.52 -1.47 6.79
C ILE A 68 -4.10 -2.79 7.44
N CYS A 69 -2.84 -3.19 7.26
CA CYS A 69 -2.33 -4.44 7.85
C CYS A 69 -2.38 -4.42 9.39
N GLU A 70 -1.99 -3.30 10.02
CA GLU A 70 -2.08 -3.17 11.48
C GLU A 70 -3.52 -3.24 11.99
N PHE A 71 -4.46 -2.58 11.33
CA PHE A 71 -5.87 -2.66 11.67
C PHE A 71 -6.40 -4.09 11.57
N LEU A 72 -6.11 -4.78 10.46
CA LEU A 72 -6.54 -6.17 10.26
C LEU A 72 -5.93 -7.11 11.31
N ASP A 73 -4.66 -6.93 11.66
CA ASP A 73 -4.01 -7.71 12.74
C ASP A 73 -4.66 -7.45 14.10
N GLU A 74 -4.98 -6.20 14.40
CA GLU A 74 -5.55 -5.81 15.69
C GLU A 74 -6.95 -6.39 15.90
N ILE A 75 -7.82 -6.30 14.90
CA ILE A 75 -9.17 -6.90 14.99
C ILE A 75 -9.14 -8.44 15.02
N ASN A 76 -8.03 -9.07 14.62
CA ASN A 76 -7.79 -10.52 14.73
C ASN A 76 -7.02 -10.92 16.00
N GLY A 77 -6.90 -10.01 16.98
CA GLY A 77 -6.37 -10.32 18.31
C GLY A 77 -4.85 -10.36 18.41
N HIS A 78 -4.16 -9.58 17.59
CA HIS A 78 -2.70 -9.46 17.56
C HIS A 78 -1.99 -10.77 17.21
N THR A 79 -1.77 -10.99 15.94
CA THR A 79 -1.13 -12.20 15.43
C THR A 79 0.41 -12.12 15.49
N ASP A 80 1.06 -13.23 15.18
CA ASP A 80 2.52 -13.29 15.09
C ASP A 80 3.08 -12.53 13.87
N LEU A 81 2.22 -12.16 12.89
CA LEU A 81 2.65 -11.38 11.71
C LEU A 81 3.15 -9.98 12.09
N ILE A 82 2.48 -9.31 13.02
CA ILE A 82 2.92 -8.01 13.53
C ILE A 82 3.51 -8.13 14.92
N GLY A 83 3.03 -9.08 15.72
CA GLY A 83 3.50 -9.37 17.06
C GLY A 83 2.42 -9.24 18.12
N LYS A 84 2.47 -10.14 19.09
CA LYS A 84 1.49 -10.26 20.19
C LYS A 84 1.79 -9.39 21.40
N THR A 85 3.02 -8.89 21.52
CA THR A 85 3.42 -8.01 22.63
C THR A 85 3.80 -6.62 22.13
N PRO A 86 3.74 -5.58 22.97
CA PRO A 86 4.16 -4.24 22.60
C PRO A 86 5.59 -4.19 22.03
N GLU A 87 6.52 -4.96 22.59
CA GLU A 87 7.91 -5.02 22.15
C GLU A 87 8.02 -5.62 20.75
N LYS A 88 7.31 -6.73 20.48
CA LYS A 88 7.31 -7.37 19.15
C LYS A 88 6.66 -6.49 18.11
N ARG A 89 5.56 -5.83 18.42
CA ARG A 89 4.93 -4.85 17.54
C ARG A 89 5.84 -3.67 17.23
N ALA A 90 6.56 -3.17 18.25
CA ALA A 90 7.54 -2.10 18.06
C ALA A 90 8.71 -2.53 17.18
N GLU A 91 9.22 -3.75 17.37
CA GLU A 91 10.28 -4.34 16.54
C GLU A 91 9.84 -4.44 15.06
N THR A 92 8.64 -4.97 14.81
CA THR A 92 8.07 -5.07 13.45
C THR A 92 7.94 -3.68 12.81
N LYS A 93 7.37 -2.70 13.51
CA LYS A 93 7.24 -1.32 13.02
C LYS A 93 8.60 -0.68 12.69
N MET A 94 9.60 -0.93 13.51
CA MET A 94 10.95 -0.46 13.26
C MET A 94 11.51 -1.02 11.96
N TRP A 95 11.36 -2.34 11.73
CA TRP A 95 11.83 -2.98 10.50
C TRP A 95 11.06 -2.54 9.27
N VAL A 96 9.73 -2.48 9.34
CA VAL A 96 8.89 -1.94 8.26
C VAL A 96 9.35 -0.54 7.88
N ARG A 97 9.51 0.35 8.87
CA ARG A 97 9.96 1.72 8.62
C ARG A 97 11.33 1.81 7.96
N ARG A 98 12.29 0.97 8.38
CA ARG A 98 13.62 0.91 7.77
C ARG A 98 13.57 0.42 6.33
N ILE A 99 12.84 -0.67 6.08
CA ILE A 99 12.70 -1.25 4.75
C ILE A 99 12.00 -0.27 3.80
N ASP A 100 10.90 0.35 4.24
CA ASP A 100 10.19 1.35 3.44
C ASP A 100 11.12 2.49 3.00
N LEU A 101 11.81 3.11 3.95
CA LEU A 101 12.62 4.30 3.66
C LEU A 101 13.93 3.99 2.92
N GLN A 102 14.53 2.83 3.18
CA GLN A 102 15.88 2.54 2.68
C GLN A 102 15.87 1.63 1.44
N ILE A 103 14.77 0.94 1.18
CA ILE A 103 14.67 0.00 0.07
C ILE A 103 13.45 0.30 -0.81
N VAL A 104 12.23 0.23 -0.24
CA VAL A 104 11.00 0.27 -1.04
C VAL A 104 10.80 1.63 -1.72
N GLU A 105 10.89 2.72 -0.98
CA GLU A 105 10.72 4.07 -1.51
C GLU A 105 11.78 4.44 -2.55
N PRO A 106 13.10 4.27 -2.29
CA PRO A 106 14.13 4.51 -3.29
C PRO A 106 13.96 3.66 -4.54
N LEU A 107 13.70 2.36 -4.39
CA LEU A 107 13.49 1.43 -5.51
C LEU A 107 12.27 1.83 -6.35
N THR A 108 11.16 2.16 -5.70
CA THR A 108 9.91 2.52 -6.37
C THR A 108 10.04 3.85 -7.12
N ASN A 109 10.62 4.86 -6.48
CA ASN A 109 10.84 6.16 -7.09
C ASN A 109 11.86 6.08 -8.24
N GLY A 110 12.91 5.29 -8.06
CA GLY A 110 13.89 5.02 -9.11
C GLY A 110 13.26 4.35 -10.33
N PHE A 111 12.49 3.27 -10.13
CA PHE A 111 11.77 2.60 -11.20
C PHE A 111 10.81 3.55 -11.95
N ARG A 112 10.01 4.32 -11.21
CA ARG A 112 9.06 5.28 -11.81
C ARG A 112 9.74 6.36 -12.62
N SER A 113 10.96 6.74 -12.24
CA SER A 113 11.74 7.80 -12.92
C SER A 113 12.68 7.27 -14.00
N ALA A 114 12.83 5.95 -14.13
CA ALA A 114 13.67 5.27 -15.12
C ALA A 114 12.82 4.39 -16.05
N GLU A 115 12.79 3.08 -15.80
CA GLU A 115 12.12 2.11 -16.68
C GLU A 115 10.60 2.34 -16.80
N GLY A 116 9.97 2.83 -15.73
CA GLY A 116 8.54 3.13 -15.68
C GLY A 116 8.17 4.54 -16.17
N TYR A 117 9.14 5.36 -16.59
CA TYR A 117 8.93 6.79 -16.85
C TYR A 117 7.74 7.05 -17.79
N GLU A 118 7.67 6.37 -18.92
CA GLU A 118 6.60 6.55 -19.90
C GLU A 118 5.21 6.21 -19.35
N LEU A 119 5.12 5.29 -18.38
CA LEU A 119 3.87 4.92 -17.73
C LEU A 119 3.43 5.96 -16.69
N PHE A 120 4.39 6.60 -16.00
CA PHE A 120 4.08 7.40 -14.81
C PHE A 120 4.20 8.92 -15.00
N LYS A 121 4.88 9.41 -16.05
CA LYS A 121 5.17 10.84 -16.26
C LYS A 121 3.94 11.76 -16.23
N ASP A 122 2.79 11.28 -16.72
CA ASP A 122 1.55 12.05 -16.77
C ASP A 122 0.59 11.72 -15.61
N ARG A 123 0.99 10.82 -14.70
CA ARG A 123 0.14 10.28 -13.62
C ARG A 123 0.61 10.63 -12.24
N LEU A 124 1.90 10.82 -12.04
CA LEU A 124 2.52 11.08 -10.75
C LEU A 124 3.54 12.22 -10.84
N HIS A 125 3.77 12.88 -9.72
CA HIS A 125 4.95 13.72 -9.58
C HIS A 125 6.18 12.82 -9.45
N LEU A 126 7.05 12.85 -10.46
CA LEU A 126 8.28 12.06 -10.46
C LEU A 126 9.43 12.81 -9.81
N ILE A 127 10.37 12.07 -9.24
CA ILE A 127 11.59 12.59 -8.64
C ILE A 127 12.74 12.31 -9.63
N PRO A 128 13.16 13.25 -10.47
CA PRO A 128 14.13 12.97 -11.54
C PRO A 128 15.44 12.38 -11.02
N GLN A 129 15.90 12.81 -9.85
CA GLN A 129 17.13 12.32 -9.22
C GLN A 129 17.06 10.85 -8.80
N ALA A 130 15.85 10.32 -8.53
CA ALA A 130 15.68 8.94 -8.07
C ALA A 130 16.14 7.89 -9.09
N ALA A 131 16.16 8.22 -10.39
CA ALA A 131 16.70 7.34 -11.42
C ALA A 131 18.22 7.12 -11.28
N ASP A 132 18.95 8.14 -10.82
CA ASP A 132 20.39 8.05 -10.56
C ASP A 132 20.67 7.41 -9.20
N ASP A 133 19.86 7.71 -8.19
CA ASP A 133 19.97 7.13 -6.86
C ASP A 133 19.79 5.60 -6.90
N LEU A 134 18.90 5.09 -7.77
CA LEU A 134 18.67 3.66 -7.96
C LEU A 134 19.95 2.90 -8.36
N LYS A 135 20.87 3.53 -9.08
CA LYS A 135 22.14 2.91 -9.50
C LYS A 135 23.13 2.72 -8.36
N MET A 136 22.86 3.30 -7.20
CA MET A 136 23.74 3.26 -6.02
C MET A 136 23.25 2.28 -4.94
N ILE A 137 22.09 1.67 -5.12
CA ILE A 137 21.53 0.64 -4.25
C ILE A 137 21.95 -0.74 -4.77
#